data_49b3f59ab9858e74e27c7ab69c9259da
#
_entry.id   49b3f59ab9858e74e27c7ab69c9259da
#
_cell.length_a   1.000
_cell.length_b   1.000
_cell.length_c   1.000
_cell.angle_alpha   90.00
_cell.angle_beta   90.00
_cell.angle_gamma   90.00
#
_symmetry.space_group_name_H-M   'P 1'
#
loop_
_entity.id
_entity.type
_entity.pdbx_description
1 polymer ?
#
loop_
_entity_poly.entity_id
_entity_poly.type
_entity_poly.pdbx_seq_one_letter_code
_entity_poly.pdbx_strand_id
1 'polypeptide(L)'
;MQRLFGFSQSKPKPDLQQAISSTDARAEATQGKISRLDAELGRYRDQMKKMRDGPGKSAVQQRAIRVLRQKRMYEAQMEQLMQQSFNMEQSIMAT
;
A
#
# COMPACT_ATOMS: atom_id res chain seq x y z
N MET A 1 18.46 -34.58 15.87
CA MET A 1 18.29 -33.93 15.74
C MET A 1 17.68 -33.55 15.68
N GLN A 2 17.84 -33.20 16.05
CA GLN A 2 17.35 -32.46 16.06
C GLN A 2 17.00 -31.71 16.16
N ARG A 3 17.33 -31.61 16.41
CA ARG A 3 17.14 -30.67 16.43
C ARG A 3 16.80 -30.03 16.11
N LEU A 4 17.07 -29.91 16.16
CA LEU A 4 16.79 -29.05 15.85
C LEU A 4 16.02 -28.60 15.81
N PHE A 5 16.14 -28.69 16.15
CA PHE A 5 15.38 -28.00 16.17
C PHE A 5 14.80 -27.46 16.59
N GLY A 6 14.85 -27.63 16.89
CA GLY A 6 14.39 -26.97 17.30
C GLY A 6 14.23 -26.29 17.52
N PHE A 7 14.50 -26.09 17.66
CA PHE A 7 14.42 -25.17 17.70
C PHE A 7 13.75 -24.62 17.51
N SER A 8 13.72 -24.74 17.44
CA SER A 8 13.15 -24.07 17.29
C SER A 8 12.39 -23.61 17.45
N GLN A 9 12.20 -23.75 17.78
CA GLN A 9 11.63 -23.35 18.10
C GLN A 9 11.29 -22.69 18.60
N SER A 10 11.29 -22.80 18.77
CA SER A 10 11.18 -22.09 19.67
C SER A 10 11.13 -20.80 19.50
N LYS A 11 10.68 -20.50 18.79
CA LYS A 11 10.55 -19.31 18.56
C LYS A 11 9.47 -18.79 19.14
N PRO A 12 9.57 -17.99 19.64
CA PRO A 12 8.60 -17.51 20.43
C PRO A 12 7.52 -17.00 19.62
N LYS A 13 6.54 -16.63 20.19
CA LYS A 13 5.54 -16.07 19.59
C LYS A 13 5.96 -15.05 18.71
N PRO A 14 5.29 -14.85 17.67
CA PRO A 14 5.60 -13.81 16.79
C PRO A 14 5.68 -12.58 17.60
N ASP A 15 6.74 -11.92 17.46
CA ASP A 15 6.93 -10.66 18.10
C ASP A 15 5.97 -9.68 17.49
N LEU A 16 5.02 -9.18 18.28
CA LEU A 16 4.06 -8.22 17.80
C LEU A 16 4.71 -6.95 17.31
N GLN A 17 5.77 -6.53 17.96
CA GLN A 17 6.50 -5.34 17.52
C GLN A 17 7.12 -5.54 16.16
N GLN A 18 7.65 -6.73 15.91
CA GLN A 18 8.19 -7.04 14.60
C GLN A 18 7.12 -7.10 13.54
N ALA A 19 5.95 -7.63 13.89
CA ALA A 19 4.81 -7.66 12.99
C ALA A 19 4.32 -6.26 12.66
N ILE A 20 4.27 -5.37 13.64
CA ILE A 20 3.90 -3.99 13.44
C ILE A 20 4.90 -3.30 12.52
N SER A 21 6.18 -3.53 12.76
CA SER A 21 7.25 -2.96 11.96
C SER A 21 7.16 -3.40 10.50
N SER A 22 6.90 -4.68 10.27
CA SER A 22 6.69 -5.22 8.94
C SER A 22 5.49 -4.61 8.25
N THR A 23 4.39 -4.48 8.99
CA THR A 23 3.15 -3.90 8.46
C THR A 23 3.37 -2.43 8.10
N ASP A 24 4.07 -1.71 8.96
CA ASP A 24 4.38 -0.30 8.72
C ASP A 24 5.29 -0.12 7.51
N ALA A 25 6.23 -1.03 7.31
CA ALA A 25 7.09 -1.01 6.14
C ALA A 25 6.30 -1.22 4.86
N ARG A 26 5.33 -2.13 4.88
CA ARG A 26 4.43 -2.33 3.74
C ARG A 26 3.59 -1.10 3.48
N ALA A 27 3.08 -0.48 4.55
CA ALA A 27 2.29 0.73 4.42
C ALA A 27 3.10 1.84 3.77
N GLU A 28 4.35 1.97 4.17
CA GLU A 28 5.24 2.97 3.61
C GLU A 28 5.50 2.72 2.13
N ALA A 29 5.74 1.46 1.76
CA ALA A 29 5.94 1.08 0.36
C ALA A 29 4.68 1.36 -0.46
N THR A 30 3.52 1.06 0.10
CA THR A 30 2.24 1.30 -0.56
C THR A 30 2.01 2.80 -0.74
N GLN A 31 2.35 3.58 0.28
CA GLN A 31 2.23 5.04 0.19
C GLN A 31 3.12 5.59 -0.92
N GLY A 32 4.31 5.02 -1.10
CA GLY A 32 5.19 5.39 -2.20
C GLY A 32 4.56 5.13 -3.56
N LYS A 33 3.88 4.01 -3.70
CA LYS A 33 3.16 3.68 -4.94
C LYS A 33 2.02 4.66 -5.19
N ILE A 34 1.28 4.99 -4.15
CA ILE A 34 0.18 5.95 -4.24
C ILE A 34 0.70 7.32 -4.69
N SER A 35 1.81 7.75 -4.11
CA SER A 35 2.41 9.03 -4.47
C SER A 35 2.82 9.07 -5.94
N ARG A 36 3.37 7.98 -6.44
CA ARG A 36 3.75 7.90 -7.85
C ARG A 36 2.54 7.96 -8.77
N LEU A 37 1.47 7.27 -8.38
CA LEU A 37 0.23 7.28 -9.17
C LEU A 37 -0.40 8.67 -9.14
N ASP A 38 -0.35 9.35 -8.01
CA ASP A 38 -0.83 10.73 -7.91
C ASP A 38 -0.06 11.66 -8.86
N ALA A 39 1.26 11.50 -8.91
CA ALA A 39 2.08 12.30 -9.81
C ALA A 39 1.72 12.03 -11.26
N GLU A 40 1.48 10.76 -11.58
CA GLU A 40 1.09 10.36 -12.92
C GLU A 40 -0.26 10.95 -13.29
N LEU A 41 -1.22 10.92 -12.37
CA LEU A 41 -2.54 11.52 -12.57
C LEU A 41 -2.43 13.03 -12.81
N GLY A 42 -1.53 13.68 -12.07
CA GLY A 42 -1.27 15.10 -12.25
C GLY A 42 -0.77 15.41 -13.67
N ARG A 43 0.12 14.57 -14.17
CA ARG A 43 0.65 14.74 -15.53
C ARG A 43 -0.45 14.56 -16.57
N TYR A 44 -1.32 13.55 -16.40
CA TYR A 44 -2.43 13.35 -17.33
C TYR A 44 -3.41 14.51 -17.29
N ARG A 45 -3.68 15.02 -16.09
CA ARG A 45 -4.58 16.18 -15.94
C ARG A 45 -4.04 17.39 -16.67
N ASP A 46 -2.75 17.66 -16.49
CA ASP A 46 -2.11 18.79 -17.15
C ASP A 46 -2.10 18.62 -18.67
N GLN A 47 -1.88 17.39 -19.12
CA GLN A 47 -1.88 17.07 -20.54
C GLN A 47 -3.27 17.29 -21.14
N MET A 48 -4.31 16.82 -20.43
CA MET A 48 -5.67 16.97 -20.91
C MET A 48 -6.11 18.44 -21.00
N LYS A 49 -5.61 19.28 -20.11
CA LYS A 49 -5.94 20.70 -20.15
C LYS A 49 -5.46 21.37 -21.43
N LYS A 50 -4.42 20.83 -22.04
CA LYS A 50 -3.85 21.39 -23.26
C LYS A 50 -4.37 20.73 -24.52
N MET A 51 -5.23 19.74 -24.40
CA MET A 51 -5.72 18.97 -25.52
C MET A 51 -7.13 19.39 -25.88
N ARG A 52 -7.42 19.30 -27.17
CA ARG A 52 -8.79 19.49 -27.63
C ARG A 52 -9.59 18.25 -27.41
N ASP A 53 -10.88 18.40 -27.28
CA ASP A 53 -11.76 17.25 -27.20
C ASP A 53 -11.63 16.42 -28.46
N GLY A 54 -11.58 15.13 -28.27
CA GLY A 54 -11.42 14.21 -29.39
C GLY A 54 -10.81 12.89 -28.94
N PRO A 55 -10.48 12.02 -29.91
CA PRO A 55 -9.95 10.68 -29.57
C PRO A 55 -8.68 10.70 -28.77
N GLY A 56 -7.80 11.67 -29.03
CA GLY A 56 -6.54 11.77 -28.31
C GLY A 56 -6.75 12.06 -26.83
N LYS A 57 -7.61 13.02 -26.53
CA LYS A 57 -7.92 13.37 -25.15
C LYS A 57 -8.64 12.23 -24.45
N SER A 58 -9.56 11.58 -25.18
CA SER A 58 -10.28 10.43 -24.65
C SER A 58 -9.32 9.30 -24.28
N ALA A 59 -8.29 9.06 -25.09
CA ALA A 59 -7.29 8.04 -24.79
C ALA A 59 -6.53 8.35 -23.51
N VAL A 60 -6.14 9.60 -23.31
CA VAL A 60 -5.46 10.03 -22.08
C VAL A 60 -6.39 9.88 -20.89
N GLN A 61 -7.65 10.24 -21.07
CA GLN A 61 -8.65 10.10 -20.04
C GLN A 61 -8.82 8.64 -19.61
N GLN A 62 -8.80 7.71 -20.56
CA GLN A 62 -8.88 6.29 -20.25
C GLN A 62 -7.68 5.81 -19.43
N ARG A 63 -6.50 6.31 -19.78
CA ARG A 63 -5.30 5.99 -19.01
C ARG A 63 -5.39 6.54 -17.59
N ALA A 64 -5.89 7.76 -17.45
CA ALA A 64 -6.06 8.39 -16.14
C ALA A 64 -7.03 7.58 -15.28
N ILE A 65 -8.10 7.09 -15.88
CA ILE A 65 -9.07 6.26 -15.15
C ILE A 65 -8.44 4.98 -14.65
N ARG A 66 -7.60 4.33 -15.46
CA ARG A 66 -6.90 3.12 -15.02
C ARG A 66 -5.98 3.39 -13.86
N VAL A 67 -5.24 4.48 -13.94
CA VAL A 67 -4.32 4.86 -12.86
C VAL A 67 -5.11 5.18 -11.60
N LEU A 68 -6.24 5.85 -11.74
CA LEU A 68 -7.10 6.17 -10.60
C LEU A 68 -7.62 4.91 -9.92
N ARG A 69 -8.02 3.92 -10.70
CA ARG A 69 -8.48 2.64 -10.15
C ARG A 69 -7.36 1.93 -9.39
N GLN A 70 -6.17 1.96 -9.94
CA GLN A 70 -5.00 1.38 -9.31
C GLN A 70 -4.70 2.08 -7.99
N LYS A 71 -4.76 3.41 -8.02
CA LYS A 71 -4.55 4.20 -6.82
C LYS A 71 -5.55 3.84 -5.73
N ARG A 72 -6.82 3.73 -6.09
CA ARG A 72 -7.86 3.36 -5.13
C ARG A 72 -7.65 1.99 -4.53
N MET A 73 -7.15 1.05 -5.34
CA MET A 73 -6.83 -0.27 -4.85
C MET A 73 -5.73 -0.21 -3.80
N TYR A 74 -4.69 0.57 -4.05
CA TYR A 74 -3.60 0.73 -3.08
C TYR A 74 -4.04 1.49 -1.85
N GLU A 75 -4.95 2.45 -2.00
CA GLU A 75 -5.51 3.16 -0.85
C GLU A 75 -6.29 2.21 0.06
N ALA A 76 -7.04 1.29 -0.53
CA ALA A 76 -7.77 0.28 0.23
C ALA A 76 -6.81 -0.66 0.96
N GLN A 77 -5.73 -1.07 0.30
CA GLN A 77 -4.69 -1.88 0.93
C GLN A 77 -4.03 -1.14 2.08
N MET A 78 -3.77 0.15 1.87
CA MET A 78 -3.17 0.99 2.89
C MET A 78 -4.05 1.06 4.13
N GLU A 79 -5.34 1.23 3.91
CA GLU A 79 -6.29 1.28 5.01
C GLU A 79 -6.30 -0.01 5.80
N GLN A 80 -6.26 -1.16 5.11
CA GLN A 80 -6.19 -2.45 5.77
C GLN A 80 -4.91 -2.61 6.58
N LEU A 81 -3.79 -2.17 6.01
CA LEU A 81 -2.51 -2.26 6.71
C LEU A 81 -2.50 -1.41 7.96
N MET A 82 -3.06 -0.21 7.87
CA MET A 82 -3.13 0.68 9.03
C MET A 82 -4.07 0.11 10.09
N GLN A 83 -5.15 -0.52 9.68
CA GLN A 83 -6.07 -1.17 10.61
C GLN A 83 -5.38 -2.33 11.31
N GLN A 84 -4.61 -3.13 10.57
CA GLN A 84 -3.85 -4.23 11.16
C GLN A 84 -2.83 -3.72 12.17
N SER A 85 -2.11 -2.67 11.82
CA SER A 85 -1.12 -2.09 12.71
C SER A 85 -1.78 -1.58 13.99
N PHE A 86 -2.91 -0.90 13.84
CA PHE A 86 -3.65 -0.39 14.98
C PHE A 86 -4.11 -1.54 15.90
N ASN A 87 -4.64 -2.60 15.31
CA ASN A 87 -5.10 -3.75 16.10
C ASN A 87 -3.95 -4.41 16.84
N MET A 88 -2.80 -4.51 16.21
CA MET A 88 -1.62 -5.07 16.85
C MET A 88 -1.13 -4.19 18.00
N GLU A 89 -1.18 -2.88 17.81
CA GLU A 89 -0.82 -1.94 18.87
C GLU A 89 -1.76 -2.05 20.04
N GLN A 90 -3.06 -2.20 19.77
CA GLN A 90 -4.05 -2.40 20.82
C GLN A 90 -3.78 -3.68 21.59
N SER A 91 -3.37 -4.73 20.90
CA SER A 91 -3.05 -6.00 21.55
C SER A 91 -1.88 -5.86 22.51
N ILE A 92 -0.88 -5.09 22.14
CA ILE A 92 0.27 -4.84 23.01
C ILE A 92 -0.17 -4.07 24.23
N MET A 93 -0.99 -3.04 24.04
CA MET A 93 -1.44 -2.21 25.16
C MET A 93 -2.39 -2.96 26.09
N ALA A 94 -3.12 -3.93 25.58
CA ALA A 94 -4.07 -4.69 26.38
C ALA A 94 -3.38 -5.71 27.28
N THR A 95 -2.16 -6.07 26.98
CA THR A 95 -1.41 -6.99 27.82
C THR A 95 -0.53 -6.25 28.78
#